data_442e21d536daa6886369fa3beb6daa1c
#
_entry.id   442e21d536daa6886369fa3beb6daa1c
#
_cell.length_a   1.000
_cell.length_b   1.000
_cell.length_c   1.000
_cell.angle_alpha   90.00
_cell.angle_beta   90.00
_cell.angle_gamma   90.00
#
_symmetry.space_group_name_H-M   'P 1'
#
loop_
_entity.id
_entity.type
_entity.pdbx_description
1 polymer ?
#
loop_
_entity_poly.entity_id
_entity_poly.type
_entity_poly.pdbx_seq_one_letter_code
_entity_poly.pdbx_strand_id
1 'polypeptide(L)'
;MLRCELLEHGLSFELDVLYDCCMTHHENLGRPIIKKPYHGEIFDWDKLFEIKKEHYLRQCKNTLHECQGCLYLRESDYSEYEKYISWIMFNQSKLCNSNCKYCGDNLSYNKDFYDVYPLIKDLMDKNYFKKGGLVIFQGGEPTLMKNFDKVLMLAVEHDAEIKINTSAIKFSDEICYAMKKGNVFVCISLDSPNREVYKKIKLTDKFDTVVENIMKYAACQTEKSVLKIKYILVPGDNDSIEYIDEFFEKMKSCNVKNIVGDLEYQYSIKNPKSALSPHLVYLFEYMKRKAAEEGFNFELFNFALYALDECGFLVEDELFADKNLLSEKINSLKEQNKDKNVAYAKSL
;
A
#
# COMPACT_ATOMS: atom_id res chain seq x y z
N MET A 1 7.00 -27.52 -6.79
CA MET A 1 7.71 -27.05 -5.59
C MET A 1 7.17 -25.69 -5.15
N LEU A 2 7.37 -25.32 -3.89
CA LEU A 2 7.00 -23.98 -3.43
C LEU A 2 8.14 -23.01 -3.71
N ARG A 3 7.84 -21.89 -4.38
CA ARG A 3 8.78 -20.83 -4.75
C ARG A 3 8.23 -19.45 -4.38
N CYS A 4 9.13 -18.49 -4.20
CA CYS A 4 8.80 -17.08 -4.01
C CYS A 4 9.62 -16.22 -4.98
N GLU A 5 8.96 -15.69 -6.01
CA GLU A 5 9.59 -14.82 -7.00
C GLU A 5 10.19 -13.55 -6.37
N LEU A 6 9.54 -13.02 -5.32
CA LEU A 6 10.04 -11.83 -4.62
C LEU A 6 11.37 -12.10 -3.92
N LEU A 7 11.58 -13.28 -3.37
CA LEU A 7 12.86 -13.68 -2.77
C LEU A 7 13.94 -13.90 -3.83
N GLU A 8 13.57 -14.50 -4.95
CA GLU A 8 14.48 -14.83 -6.03
C GLU A 8 14.93 -13.59 -6.82
N HIS A 9 14.02 -12.64 -7.04
CA HIS A 9 14.21 -11.53 -7.96
C HIS A 9 13.80 -10.17 -7.40
N GLY A 10 13.55 -10.06 -6.10
CA GLY A 10 13.12 -8.81 -5.46
C GLY A 10 14.25 -8.09 -4.72
N LEU A 11 14.06 -6.78 -4.54
CA LEU A 11 14.86 -5.92 -3.65
C LEU A 11 13.90 -5.00 -2.88
N SER A 12 14.05 -4.94 -1.58
CA SER A 12 13.32 -4.01 -0.72
C SER A 12 14.29 -3.12 0.05
N PHE A 13 14.11 -1.82 -0.07
CA PHE A 13 14.89 -0.81 0.62
C PHE A 13 14.09 -0.31 1.82
N GLU A 14 14.58 -0.57 3.03
CA GLU A 14 13.94 -0.19 4.28
C GLU A 14 14.92 0.59 5.15
N LEU A 15 14.60 1.83 5.50
CA LEU A 15 15.48 2.68 6.30
C LEU A 15 16.92 2.67 5.74
N ASP A 16 17.88 2.18 6.51
CA ASP A 16 19.30 2.01 6.16
C ASP A 16 19.66 0.56 5.81
N VAL A 17 18.67 -0.27 5.46
CA VAL A 17 18.85 -1.70 5.21
C VAL A 17 18.28 -2.09 3.86
N LEU A 18 19.03 -2.91 3.13
CA LEU A 18 18.55 -3.63 1.95
C LEU A 18 18.11 -5.04 2.34
N TYR A 19 16.95 -5.43 1.86
CA TYR A 19 16.41 -6.78 1.99
C TYR A 19 16.17 -7.39 0.61
N ASP A 20 16.32 -8.69 0.52
CA ASP A 20 15.96 -9.49 -0.67
C ASP A 20 14.56 -10.10 -0.58
N CYS A 21 13.80 -9.75 0.45
CA CYS A 21 12.43 -10.21 0.71
C CYS A 21 11.52 -9.02 1.01
N CYS A 22 10.26 -9.07 0.54
CA CYS A 22 9.25 -8.03 0.80
C CYS A 22 8.63 -8.10 2.20
N MET A 23 8.77 -9.21 2.93
CA MET A 23 8.11 -9.48 4.22
C MET A 23 9.00 -9.13 5.40
N THR A 24 9.52 -7.91 5.42
CA THR A 24 10.47 -7.44 6.44
C THR A 24 9.88 -7.28 7.84
N HIS A 25 8.55 -7.21 7.94
CA HIS A 25 7.85 -6.87 9.20
C HIS A 25 7.19 -8.07 9.91
N HIS A 26 7.29 -9.27 9.36
CA HIS A 26 6.77 -10.46 10.05
C HIS A 26 7.82 -11.06 10.97
N GLU A 27 7.75 -10.71 12.25
CA GLU A 27 8.63 -11.23 13.29
C GLU A 27 8.66 -12.77 13.37
N ASN A 28 7.60 -13.42 12.88
CA ASN A 28 7.44 -14.88 12.90
C ASN A 28 7.78 -15.60 11.58
N LEU A 29 7.97 -14.89 10.47
CA LEU A 29 8.09 -15.51 9.14
C LEU A 29 9.43 -15.31 8.47
N GLY A 30 10.39 -14.77 9.11
CA GLY A 30 11.64 -14.68 8.43
C GLY A 30 12.47 -13.54 8.90
N ARG A 31 13.58 -13.92 9.44
CA ARG A 31 14.70 -13.00 9.44
C ARG A 31 14.96 -12.66 7.99
N PRO A 32 15.14 -11.39 7.64
CA PRO A 32 15.56 -11.03 6.30
C PRO A 32 16.79 -11.85 5.94
N ILE A 33 16.72 -12.55 4.85
CA ILE A 33 17.74 -13.49 4.44
C ILE A 33 19.01 -12.73 4.05
N ILE A 34 18.83 -11.52 3.49
CA ILE A 34 19.88 -10.49 3.45
C ILE A 34 19.38 -9.30 4.27
N LYS A 35 20.03 -9.07 5.41
CA LYS A 35 19.96 -7.80 6.12
C LYS A 35 21.32 -7.15 6.02
N LYS A 36 21.52 -6.30 5.02
CA LYS A 36 22.78 -5.58 4.85
C LYS A 36 22.51 -4.09 5.05
N PRO A 37 23.22 -3.42 5.97
CA PRO A 37 23.26 -1.97 5.98
C PRO A 37 23.69 -1.49 4.60
N TYR A 38 22.97 -0.52 4.07
CA TYR A 38 23.26 0.09 2.77
C TYR A 38 23.25 1.61 2.92
N HIS A 39 24.33 2.25 2.51
CA HIS A 39 24.54 3.68 2.66
C HIS A 39 24.84 4.39 1.34
N GLY A 40 24.48 3.77 0.20
CA GLY A 40 24.68 4.34 -1.14
C GLY A 40 26.02 3.95 -1.79
N GLU A 41 26.64 2.86 -1.34
CA GLU A 41 27.90 2.36 -1.91
C GLU A 41 27.66 1.66 -3.25
N ILE A 42 28.76 1.44 -4.00
CA ILE A 42 28.77 0.56 -5.18
C ILE A 42 28.42 -0.86 -4.74
N PHE A 43 27.51 -1.47 -5.47
CA PHE A 43 26.92 -2.76 -5.09
C PHE A 43 27.55 -3.91 -5.88
N ASP A 44 27.89 -4.99 -5.19
CA ASP A 44 28.36 -6.23 -5.79
C ASP A 44 27.18 -7.10 -6.24
N TRP A 45 26.76 -6.93 -7.49
CA TRP A 45 25.63 -7.65 -8.07
C TRP A 45 25.89 -9.15 -8.19
N ASP A 46 27.11 -9.57 -8.50
CA ASP A 46 27.43 -10.98 -8.64
C ASP A 46 27.25 -11.70 -7.29
N LYS A 47 27.74 -11.10 -6.22
CA LYS A 47 27.53 -11.63 -4.87
C LYS A 47 26.04 -11.65 -4.49
N LEU A 48 25.25 -10.66 -4.85
CA LEU A 48 23.81 -10.69 -4.63
C LEU A 48 23.15 -11.86 -5.37
N PHE A 49 23.46 -12.03 -6.65
CA PHE A 49 22.88 -13.10 -7.44
C PHE A 49 23.33 -14.49 -6.99
N GLU A 50 24.54 -14.64 -6.45
CA GLU A 50 24.98 -15.89 -5.80
C GLU A 50 24.10 -16.22 -4.59
N ILE A 51 23.84 -15.26 -3.70
CA ILE A 51 22.98 -15.44 -2.54
C ILE A 51 21.54 -15.77 -2.98
N LYS A 52 20.98 -15.04 -3.93
CA LYS A 52 19.64 -15.31 -4.47
C LYS A 52 19.53 -16.70 -5.10
N LYS A 53 20.57 -17.14 -5.82
CA LYS A 53 20.66 -18.49 -6.36
C LYS A 53 20.70 -19.55 -5.26
N GLU A 54 21.41 -19.30 -4.17
CA GLU A 54 21.41 -20.20 -3.01
C GLU A 54 20.00 -20.33 -2.40
N HIS A 55 19.30 -19.19 -2.22
CA HIS A 55 17.91 -19.22 -1.74
C HIS A 55 16.99 -19.98 -2.68
N TYR A 56 17.11 -19.78 -3.99
CA TYR A 56 16.39 -20.53 -4.99
C TYR A 56 16.63 -22.04 -4.84
N LEU A 57 17.89 -22.48 -4.73
CA LEU A 57 18.24 -23.88 -4.55
C LEU A 57 17.72 -24.48 -3.22
N ARG A 58 17.69 -23.68 -2.15
CA ARG A 58 17.08 -24.06 -0.87
C ARG A 58 15.56 -24.22 -0.98
N GLN A 59 14.89 -23.37 -1.74
CA GLN A 59 13.45 -23.52 -2.05
C GLN A 59 13.21 -24.82 -2.83
N CYS A 60 13.99 -25.09 -3.88
CA CYS A 60 13.88 -26.31 -4.67
C CYS A 60 14.03 -27.58 -3.81
N LYS A 61 14.87 -27.53 -2.79
CA LYS A 61 15.10 -28.64 -1.84
C LYS A 61 14.13 -28.64 -0.64
N ASN A 62 13.21 -27.68 -0.57
CA ASN A 62 12.31 -27.47 0.58
C ASN A 62 13.06 -27.35 1.93
N THR A 63 14.21 -26.67 1.91
CA THR A 63 15.06 -26.45 3.10
C THR A 63 15.06 -25.01 3.58
N LEU A 64 14.20 -24.15 3.03
CA LEU A 64 14.04 -22.74 3.41
C LEU A 64 12.92 -22.60 4.45
N HIS A 65 13.20 -22.99 5.67
CA HIS A 65 12.21 -23.03 6.76
C HIS A 65 11.73 -21.64 7.16
N GLU A 66 12.52 -20.60 6.91
CA GLU A 66 12.22 -19.19 7.19
C GLU A 66 11.01 -18.68 6.39
N CYS A 67 10.71 -19.32 5.26
CA CYS A 67 9.57 -18.95 4.40
C CYS A 67 8.33 -19.84 4.63
N GLN A 68 8.39 -20.79 5.55
CA GLN A 68 7.27 -21.71 5.78
C GLN A 68 6.02 -20.92 6.22
N GLY A 69 4.90 -21.15 5.54
CA GLY A 69 3.64 -20.44 5.80
C GLY A 69 3.55 -19.04 5.20
N CYS A 70 4.54 -18.59 4.44
CA CYS A 70 4.50 -17.27 3.78
C CYS A 70 3.44 -17.24 2.67
N LEU A 71 2.64 -16.18 2.66
CA LEU A 71 1.55 -15.96 1.70
C LEU A 71 2.03 -15.78 0.24
N TYR A 72 3.30 -15.46 0.03
CA TYR A 72 3.89 -15.26 -1.29
C TYR A 72 4.50 -16.53 -1.89
N LEU A 73 4.51 -17.65 -1.14
CA LEU A 73 4.88 -18.93 -1.71
C LEU A 73 3.82 -19.40 -2.71
N ARG A 74 4.27 -19.83 -3.87
CA ARG A 74 3.41 -20.39 -4.92
C ARG A 74 3.95 -21.72 -5.40
N GLU A 75 3.06 -22.62 -5.77
CA GLU A 75 3.45 -23.81 -6.51
C GLU A 75 3.97 -23.42 -7.89
N SER A 76 5.11 -23.94 -8.27
CA SER A 76 5.75 -23.66 -9.54
C SER A 76 6.56 -24.87 -10.00
N ASP A 77 6.69 -25.00 -11.32
CA ASP A 77 7.56 -25.99 -11.93
C ASP A 77 9.04 -25.64 -11.71
N TYR A 78 9.89 -26.65 -11.84
CA TYR A 78 11.33 -26.44 -11.82
C TYR A 78 11.75 -25.67 -13.09
N SER A 79 12.57 -24.65 -12.90
CA SER A 79 13.24 -23.92 -13.99
C SER A 79 14.69 -23.66 -13.59
N GLU A 80 15.54 -23.27 -14.52
CA GLU A 80 16.87 -22.77 -14.16
C GLU A 80 16.76 -21.39 -13.51
N TYR A 81 17.68 -21.10 -12.57
CA TYR A 81 17.77 -19.78 -11.96
C TYR A 81 18.34 -18.76 -12.96
N GLU A 82 17.64 -17.66 -13.14
CA GLU A 82 18.06 -16.56 -14.01
C GLU A 82 18.52 -15.33 -13.21
N LYS A 83 19.56 -14.65 -13.68
CA LYS A 83 20.12 -13.46 -13.04
C LYS A 83 19.37 -12.19 -13.49
N TYR A 84 18.30 -11.81 -12.78
CA TYR A 84 17.63 -10.53 -12.97
C TYR A 84 16.92 -10.07 -11.69
N ILE A 85 16.55 -8.80 -11.65
CA ILE A 85 15.64 -8.21 -10.65
C ILE A 85 14.34 -7.85 -11.36
N SER A 86 13.22 -8.33 -10.85
CA SER A 86 11.87 -8.05 -11.39
C SER A 86 10.99 -7.26 -10.45
N TRP A 87 11.45 -7.01 -9.21
CA TRP A 87 10.66 -6.35 -8.20
C TRP A 87 11.53 -5.46 -7.31
N ILE A 88 11.17 -4.19 -7.20
CA ILE A 88 11.89 -3.21 -6.36
C ILE A 88 10.86 -2.44 -5.53
N MET A 89 11.11 -2.31 -4.23
CA MET A 89 10.30 -1.51 -3.34
C MET A 89 11.16 -0.49 -2.59
N PHE A 90 10.77 0.79 -2.67
CA PHE A 90 11.42 1.88 -1.96
C PHE A 90 10.61 2.25 -0.72
N ASN A 91 11.23 2.14 0.44
CA ASN A 91 10.71 2.53 1.75
C ASN A 91 11.83 3.12 2.65
N GLN A 92 12.99 3.47 2.07
CA GLN A 92 14.13 4.05 2.78
C GLN A 92 13.95 5.53 3.11
N SER A 93 13.04 6.23 2.40
CA SER A 93 12.71 7.61 2.74
C SER A 93 11.51 7.62 3.70
N LYS A 94 11.67 8.29 4.81
CA LYS A 94 10.60 8.58 5.77
C LYS A 94 10.23 10.06 5.79
N LEU A 95 10.77 10.85 4.83
CA LEU A 95 10.31 12.21 4.61
C LEU A 95 8.83 12.22 4.26
N CYS A 96 8.04 12.98 5.01
CA CYS A 96 6.61 13.10 4.74
C CYS A 96 6.13 14.52 5.06
N ASN A 97 5.22 15.02 4.22
CA ASN A 97 4.55 16.31 4.39
C ASN A 97 3.19 16.17 5.09
N SER A 98 2.90 14.97 5.61
CA SER A 98 1.71 14.63 6.39
C SER A 98 2.11 13.93 7.69
N ASN A 99 1.25 13.97 8.72
CA ASN A 99 1.50 13.35 10.00
C ASN A 99 0.32 12.46 10.41
N CYS A 100 -0.08 11.56 9.50
CA CYS A 100 -1.31 10.79 9.64
C CYS A 100 -1.40 10.07 10.99
N LYS A 101 -2.55 10.22 11.66
CA LYS A 101 -2.85 9.65 12.98
C LYS A 101 -2.67 8.13 13.04
N TYR A 102 -2.94 7.45 11.93
CA TYR A 102 -2.86 5.99 11.80
C TYR A 102 -1.51 5.51 11.24
N CYS A 103 -0.57 6.41 10.93
CA CYS A 103 0.69 6.03 10.31
C CYS A 103 1.51 5.14 11.25
N GLY A 104 1.86 3.93 10.77
CA GLY A 104 2.73 3.01 11.49
C GLY A 104 4.21 3.43 11.44
N ASP A 105 4.57 4.31 10.51
CA ASP A 105 5.91 4.86 10.40
C ASP A 105 6.13 5.88 11.53
N ASN A 106 7.09 5.60 12.39
CA ASN A 106 7.43 6.51 13.47
C ASN A 106 8.09 7.77 12.89
N LEU A 107 7.38 8.91 12.94
CA LEU A 107 7.84 10.21 12.42
C LEU A 107 9.15 10.73 13.06
N SER A 108 9.68 10.04 14.07
CA SER A 108 11.03 10.32 14.61
C SER A 108 12.13 10.21 13.55
N TYR A 109 11.85 9.55 12.42
CA TYR A 109 12.77 9.35 11.30
C TYR A 109 12.45 10.18 10.06
N ASN A 110 11.85 11.37 10.19
CA ASN A 110 11.51 12.22 9.04
C ASN A 110 12.75 12.64 8.22
N LYS A 111 13.39 11.68 7.53
CA LYS A 111 14.58 11.87 6.69
C LYS A 111 14.68 10.85 5.59
N ASP A 112 15.48 11.16 4.54
CA ASP A 112 16.06 10.18 3.63
C ASP A 112 17.27 9.50 4.29
N PHE A 113 17.32 8.18 4.24
CA PHE A 113 18.46 7.46 4.80
C PHE A 113 19.63 7.44 3.82
N TYR A 114 19.37 7.29 2.52
CA TYR A 114 20.39 7.33 1.47
C TYR A 114 19.75 7.57 0.08
N ASP A 115 20.60 7.89 -0.89
CA ASP A 115 20.19 8.08 -2.28
C ASP A 115 20.25 6.75 -3.04
N VAL A 116 19.09 6.28 -3.52
CA VAL A 116 19.00 5.02 -4.29
C VAL A 116 19.32 5.19 -5.77
N TYR A 117 19.34 6.44 -6.27
CA TYR A 117 19.51 6.69 -7.70
C TYR A 117 20.79 6.06 -8.31
N PRO A 118 21.98 6.17 -7.69
CA PRO A 118 23.19 5.57 -8.26
C PRO A 118 23.08 4.05 -8.41
N LEU A 119 22.47 3.37 -7.43
CA LEU A 119 22.28 1.92 -7.47
C LEU A 119 21.28 1.51 -8.56
N ILE A 120 20.15 2.20 -8.63
CA ILE A 120 19.11 1.88 -9.64
C ILE A 120 19.65 2.15 -11.04
N LYS A 121 20.41 3.24 -11.22
CA LYS A 121 21.08 3.51 -12.49
C LYS A 121 22.05 2.39 -12.89
N ASP A 122 22.90 1.94 -11.97
CA ASP A 122 23.84 0.84 -12.23
C ASP A 122 23.13 -0.49 -12.55
N LEU A 123 22.01 -0.79 -11.85
CA LEU A 123 21.15 -1.95 -12.14
C LEU A 123 20.62 -1.91 -13.58
N MET A 124 20.10 -0.73 -14.00
CA MET A 124 19.52 -0.53 -15.34
C MET A 124 20.61 -0.55 -16.42
N ASP A 125 21.73 0.15 -16.23
CA ASP A 125 22.86 0.19 -17.15
C ASP A 125 23.45 -1.22 -17.42
N LYS A 126 23.42 -2.10 -16.42
CA LYS A 126 23.86 -3.50 -16.53
C LYS A 126 22.80 -4.45 -17.12
N ASN A 127 21.62 -3.95 -17.44
CA ASN A 127 20.48 -4.74 -17.91
C ASN A 127 20.09 -5.88 -16.94
N TYR A 128 20.26 -5.68 -15.64
CA TYR A 128 19.83 -6.63 -14.63
C TYR A 128 18.37 -6.45 -14.22
N PHE A 129 17.73 -5.35 -14.58
CA PHE A 129 16.30 -5.18 -14.36
C PHE A 129 15.49 -5.79 -15.50
N LYS A 130 14.56 -6.67 -15.15
CA LYS A 130 13.69 -7.35 -16.12
C LYS A 130 12.67 -6.37 -16.70
N LYS A 131 12.57 -6.29 -18.02
CA LYS A 131 11.53 -5.52 -18.69
C LYS A 131 10.13 -5.94 -18.20
N GLY A 132 9.29 -4.97 -17.86
CA GLY A 132 7.99 -5.21 -17.26
C GLY A 132 8.05 -5.58 -15.76
N GLY A 133 9.22 -5.51 -15.15
CA GLY A 133 9.36 -5.67 -13.70
C GLY A 133 8.65 -4.55 -12.93
N LEU A 134 8.35 -4.80 -11.66
CA LEU A 134 7.58 -3.91 -10.80
C LEU A 134 8.47 -3.01 -9.96
N VAL A 135 8.21 -1.71 -9.97
CA VAL A 135 8.84 -0.70 -9.11
C VAL A 135 7.78 -0.02 -8.24
N ILE A 136 7.96 -0.09 -6.92
CA ILE A 136 7.00 0.45 -5.94
C ILE A 136 7.65 1.59 -5.16
N PHE A 137 7.03 2.76 -5.22
CA PHE A 137 7.39 3.93 -4.42
C PHE A 137 6.41 4.06 -3.26
N GLN A 138 6.93 3.93 -2.04
CA GLN A 138 6.16 4.05 -0.79
C GLN A 138 7.06 4.49 0.38
N GLY A 139 6.57 4.38 1.61
CA GLY A 139 7.26 4.82 2.81
C GLY A 139 6.68 6.13 3.32
N GLY A 140 7.48 7.18 3.44
CA GLY A 140 7.00 8.53 3.71
C GLY A 140 6.19 9.10 2.54
N GLU A 141 6.59 10.25 2.02
CA GLU A 141 6.03 10.79 0.77
C GLU A 141 7.06 10.62 -0.36
N PRO A 142 6.82 9.76 -1.36
CA PRO A 142 7.79 9.47 -2.41
C PRO A 142 8.28 10.70 -3.18
N THR A 143 7.40 11.69 -3.40
CA THR A 143 7.76 12.94 -4.11
C THR A 143 8.75 13.82 -3.34
N LEU A 144 9.06 13.48 -2.10
CA LEU A 144 10.09 14.13 -1.28
C LEU A 144 11.40 13.33 -1.22
N MET A 145 11.39 12.08 -1.69
CA MET A 145 12.59 11.24 -1.76
C MET A 145 13.65 11.88 -2.66
N LYS A 146 14.90 11.83 -2.25
CA LYS A 146 16.01 12.35 -3.03
C LYS A 146 16.11 11.67 -4.41
N ASN A 147 16.19 12.45 -5.47
CA ASN A 147 16.24 12.00 -6.86
C ASN A 147 15.02 11.13 -7.28
N PHE A 148 13.84 11.27 -6.61
CA PHE A 148 12.62 10.56 -6.96
C PHE A 148 12.31 10.63 -8.47
N ASP A 149 12.31 11.84 -9.02
CA ASP A 149 12.07 12.12 -10.45
C ASP A 149 13.02 11.35 -11.37
N LYS A 150 14.30 11.29 -11.04
CA LYS A 150 15.28 10.54 -11.84
C LYS A 150 15.07 9.04 -11.77
N VAL A 151 14.77 8.50 -10.58
CA VAL A 151 14.48 7.07 -10.41
C VAL A 151 13.18 6.69 -11.13
N LEU A 152 12.16 7.56 -11.06
CA LEU A 152 10.91 7.37 -11.79
C LEU A 152 11.13 7.34 -13.30
N MET A 153 11.93 8.26 -13.83
CA MET A 153 12.22 8.28 -15.27
C MET A 153 13.01 7.05 -15.72
N LEU A 154 14.00 6.59 -14.96
CA LEU A 154 14.69 5.32 -15.26
C LEU A 154 13.71 4.15 -15.33
N ALA A 155 12.77 4.07 -14.39
CA ALA A 155 11.76 3.01 -14.39
C ALA A 155 10.85 3.07 -15.65
N VAL A 156 10.46 4.29 -16.08
CA VAL A 156 9.67 4.49 -17.32
C VAL A 156 10.48 4.09 -18.55
N GLU A 157 11.76 4.49 -18.64
CA GLU A 157 12.65 4.19 -19.78
C GLU A 157 12.91 2.69 -19.94
N HIS A 158 12.82 1.91 -18.84
CA HIS A 158 13.00 0.47 -18.85
C HIS A 158 11.67 -0.31 -18.86
N ASP A 159 10.58 0.34 -19.27
CA ASP A 159 9.24 -0.26 -19.40
C ASP A 159 8.75 -0.96 -18.11
N ALA A 160 9.11 -0.45 -16.93
CA ALA A 160 8.63 -1.00 -15.66
C ALA A 160 7.12 -0.82 -15.47
N GLU A 161 6.48 -1.76 -14.77
CA GLU A 161 5.24 -1.48 -14.07
C GLU A 161 5.58 -0.63 -12.83
N ILE A 162 4.89 0.50 -12.64
CA ILE A 162 5.23 1.45 -11.58
C ILE A 162 4.02 1.64 -10.66
N LYS A 163 4.22 1.48 -9.35
CA LYS A 163 3.22 1.79 -8.32
C LYS A 163 3.71 2.91 -7.43
N ILE A 164 2.91 3.96 -7.27
CA ILE A 164 3.23 5.14 -6.45
C ILE A 164 2.13 5.34 -5.42
N ASN A 165 2.48 5.22 -4.14
CA ASN A 165 1.59 5.58 -3.04
C ASN A 165 1.97 7.00 -2.56
N THR A 166 1.07 7.97 -2.68
CA THR A 166 1.36 9.37 -2.37
C THR A 166 0.23 10.04 -1.57
N SER A 167 0.58 11.04 -0.78
CA SER A 167 -0.38 11.95 -0.15
C SER A 167 -0.98 12.96 -1.15
N ALA A 168 -0.32 13.13 -2.30
CA ALA A 168 -0.61 14.15 -3.31
C ALA A 168 -0.67 15.60 -2.78
N ILE A 169 -0.08 15.90 -1.63
CA ILE A 169 0.06 17.29 -1.13
C ILE A 169 0.99 18.08 -2.06
N LYS A 170 2.06 17.45 -2.54
CA LYS A 170 2.93 17.98 -3.59
C LYS A 170 2.53 17.38 -4.92
N PHE A 171 2.18 18.21 -5.89
CA PHE A 171 1.99 17.77 -7.27
C PHE A 171 3.34 17.49 -7.93
N SER A 172 3.41 16.46 -8.78
CA SER A 172 4.60 16.14 -9.57
C SER A 172 4.22 16.04 -11.05
N ASP A 173 4.86 16.89 -11.86
CA ASP A 173 4.74 16.84 -13.31
C ASP A 173 5.35 15.56 -13.87
N GLU A 174 6.37 15.01 -13.21
CA GLU A 174 7.04 13.77 -13.58
C GLU A 174 6.10 12.56 -13.42
N ILE A 175 5.28 12.52 -12.37
CA ILE A 175 4.23 11.49 -12.22
C ILE A 175 3.23 11.61 -13.37
N CYS A 176 2.74 12.80 -13.70
CA CYS A 176 1.85 13.00 -14.84
C CYS A 176 2.50 12.58 -16.16
N TYR A 177 3.77 12.92 -16.38
CA TYR A 177 4.51 12.48 -17.54
C TYR A 177 4.61 10.94 -17.60
N ALA A 178 4.98 10.32 -16.48
CA ALA A 178 5.08 8.87 -16.37
C ALA A 178 3.73 8.17 -16.65
N MET A 179 2.63 8.70 -16.11
CA MET A 179 1.26 8.19 -16.39
C MET A 179 0.89 8.26 -17.88
N LYS A 180 1.35 9.29 -18.60
CA LYS A 180 1.10 9.42 -20.04
C LYS A 180 1.96 8.49 -20.90
N LYS A 181 3.09 8.05 -20.41
CA LYS A 181 4.09 7.27 -21.16
C LYS A 181 4.16 5.81 -20.80
N GLY A 182 3.97 5.46 -19.55
CA GLY A 182 4.23 4.15 -19.00
C GLY A 182 3.02 3.46 -18.37
N ASN A 183 3.28 2.28 -17.81
CA ASN A 183 2.33 1.50 -17.03
C ASN A 183 2.43 1.95 -15.55
N VAL A 184 1.67 2.98 -15.19
CA VAL A 184 1.79 3.63 -13.88
C VAL A 184 0.46 3.60 -13.12
N PHE A 185 0.53 3.09 -11.89
CA PHE A 185 -0.57 3.06 -10.93
C PHE A 185 -0.28 4.06 -9.82
N VAL A 186 -1.05 5.12 -9.75
CA VAL A 186 -0.95 6.13 -8.68
C VAL A 186 -2.07 5.88 -7.68
N CYS A 187 -1.72 5.66 -6.41
CA CYS A 187 -2.66 5.51 -5.31
C CYS A 187 -2.52 6.70 -4.35
N ILE A 188 -3.58 7.51 -4.24
CA ILE A 188 -3.61 8.68 -3.36
C ILE A 188 -4.42 8.33 -2.12
N SER A 189 -3.82 8.44 -0.93
CA SER A 189 -4.49 8.22 0.34
C SER A 189 -5.18 9.51 0.80
N LEU A 190 -6.43 9.72 0.39
CA LEU A 190 -7.24 10.86 0.82
C LEU A 190 -7.90 10.60 2.18
N ASP A 191 -8.55 9.44 2.34
CA ASP A 191 -9.12 8.91 3.59
C ASP A 191 -10.15 9.82 4.27
N SER A 192 -10.69 10.78 3.54
CA SER A 192 -11.53 11.81 4.14
C SER A 192 -12.53 12.37 3.12
N PRO A 193 -13.78 12.63 3.57
CA PRO A 193 -14.78 13.23 2.72
C PRO A 193 -14.60 14.74 2.57
N ASN A 194 -14.08 15.41 3.60
CA ASN A 194 -14.01 16.87 3.70
C ASN A 194 -12.77 17.34 4.48
N ARG A 195 -12.61 18.67 4.53
CA ARG A 195 -11.45 19.32 5.15
C ARG A 195 -11.34 19.07 6.65
N GLU A 196 -12.45 19.02 7.38
CA GLU A 196 -12.43 18.83 8.83
C GLU A 196 -11.94 17.43 9.19
N VAL A 197 -12.52 16.40 8.56
CA VAL A 197 -12.13 15.01 8.74
C VAL A 197 -10.70 14.79 8.26
N TYR A 198 -10.31 15.38 7.12
CA TYR A 198 -8.94 15.33 6.61
C TYR A 198 -7.93 15.88 7.63
N LYS A 199 -8.19 17.07 8.18
CA LYS A 199 -7.32 17.68 9.18
C LYS A 199 -7.19 16.85 10.45
N LYS A 200 -8.29 16.20 10.87
CA LYS A 200 -8.31 15.30 12.04
C LYS A 200 -7.48 14.05 11.83
N ILE A 201 -7.51 13.46 10.63
CA ILE A 201 -6.83 12.20 10.29
C ILE A 201 -5.40 12.42 9.82
N LYS A 202 -5.18 13.36 8.89
CA LYS A 202 -3.86 13.63 8.29
C LYS A 202 -3.00 14.59 9.11
N LEU A 203 -3.57 15.25 10.13
CA LEU A 203 -2.92 16.26 10.98
C LEU A 203 -2.25 17.38 10.15
N THR A 204 -2.84 17.72 9.00
CA THR A 204 -2.44 18.81 8.12
C THR A 204 -3.67 19.42 7.45
N ASP A 205 -3.61 20.70 7.10
CA ASP A 205 -4.71 21.43 6.46
C ASP A 205 -4.45 21.61 4.96
N LYS A 206 -4.46 20.49 4.22
CA LYS A 206 -4.14 20.45 2.78
C LYS A 206 -5.21 19.78 1.93
N PHE A 207 -6.42 19.62 2.45
CA PHE A 207 -7.51 18.93 1.75
C PHE A 207 -7.76 19.49 0.34
N ASP A 208 -7.97 20.80 0.22
CA ASP A 208 -8.29 21.43 -1.06
C ASP A 208 -7.14 21.28 -2.07
N THR A 209 -5.89 21.44 -1.60
CA THR A 209 -4.69 21.20 -2.42
C THR A 209 -4.64 19.76 -2.96
N VAL A 210 -4.97 18.78 -2.10
CA VAL A 210 -4.97 17.36 -2.51
C VAL A 210 -6.10 17.09 -3.51
N VAL A 211 -7.30 17.64 -3.29
CA VAL A 211 -8.42 17.50 -4.23
C VAL A 211 -8.09 18.11 -5.60
N GLU A 212 -7.49 19.31 -5.64
CA GLU A 212 -7.02 19.91 -6.89
C GLU A 212 -5.97 19.05 -7.60
N ASN A 213 -5.03 18.44 -6.84
CA ASN A 213 -4.00 17.58 -7.40
C ASN A 213 -4.59 16.23 -7.88
N ILE A 214 -5.60 15.69 -7.21
CA ILE A 214 -6.37 14.52 -7.69
C ILE A 214 -6.96 14.83 -9.07
N MET A 215 -7.60 16.00 -9.26
CA MET A 215 -8.17 16.39 -10.56
C MET A 215 -7.10 16.47 -11.66
N LYS A 216 -5.92 17.03 -11.34
CA LYS A 216 -4.79 17.09 -12.27
C LYS A 216 -4.27 15.69 -12.65
N TYR A 217 -4.10 14.79 -11.67
CA TYR A 217 -3.70 13.42 -11.96
C TYR A 217 -4.77 12.62 -12.71
N ALA A 218 -6.07 12.86 -12.41
CA ALA A 218 -7.16 12.25 -13.16
C ALA A 218 -7.11 12.60 -14.66
N ALA A 219 -6.72 13.84 -14.99
CA ALA A 219 -6.53 14.29 -16.37
C ALA A 219 -5.28 13.69 -17.06
N CYS A 220 -4.35 13.07 -16.31
CA CYS A 220 -3.14 12.44 -16.85
C CYS A 220 -3.32 10.96 -17.17
N GLN A 221 -4.45 10.35 -16.83
CA GLN A 221 -4.70 8.92 -17.03
C GLN A 221 -4.75 8.55 -18.52
N THR A 222 -4.31 7.32 -18.81
CA THR A 222 -4.39 6.69 -20.12
C THR A 222 -4.94 5.26 -19.96
N GLU A 223 -5.05 4.50 -21.04
CA GLU A 223 -5.43 3.08 -20.98
C GLU A 223 -4.41 2.21 -20.20
N LYS A 224 -3.15 2.67 -20.11
CA LYS A 224 -2.05 1.95 -19.44
C LYS A 224 -1.78 2.44 -18.02
N SER A 225 -2.39 3.54 -17.60
CA SER A 225 -2.15 4.12 -16.28
C SER A 225 -3.45 4.30 -15.51
N VAL A 226 -3.38 4.11 -14.19
CA VAL A 226 -4.56 4.12 -13.33
C VAL A 226 -4.33 5.04 -12.14
N LEU A 227 -5.28 5.94 -11.91
CA LEU A 227 -5.39 6.67 -10.64
C LEU A 227 -6.40 5.95 -9.74
N LYS A 228 -5.96 5.62 -8.52
CA LYS A 228 -6.81 5.07 -7.45
C LYS A 228 -6.83 6.03 -6.28
N ILE A 229 -8.00 6.23 -5.68
CA ILE A 229 -8.12 7.01 -4.44
C ILE A 229 -8.46 6.04 -3.31
N LYS A 230 -7.61 6.07 -2.27
CA LYS A 230 -7.78 5.21 -1.10
C LYS A 230 -8.62 5.92 -0.04
N TYR A 231 -9.55 5.16 0.54
CA TYR A 231 -10.31 5.50 1.73
C TYR A 231 -10.01 4.47 2.82
N ILE A 232 -9.14 4.85 3.75
CA ILE A 232 -8.85 4.04 4.93
C ILE A 232 -9.91 4.33 5.98
N LEU A 233 -10.65 3.32 6.40
CA LEU A 233 -11.54 3.44 7.56
C LEU A 233 -10.71 3.58 8.84
N VAL A 234 -10.88 4.70 9.51
CA VAL A 234 -10.28 5.04 10.80
C VAL A 234 -11.40 5.07 11.84
N PRO A 235 -11.57 4.02 12.66
CA PRO A 235 -12.67 3.93 13.59
C PRO A 235 -12.78 5.12 14.53
N GLY A 236 -13.97 5.75 14.55
CA GLY A 236 -14.27 6.95 15.33
C GLY A 236 -13.91 8.27 14.67
N ASP A 237 -13.34 8.26 13.44
CA ASP A 237 -12.98 9.47 12.73
C ASP A 237 -13.73 9.65 11.39
N ASN A 238 -13.80 8.62 10.54
CA ASN A 238 -14.44 8.68 9.22
C ASN A 238 -15.37 7.49 8.92
N ASP A 239 -15.73 6.73 9.92
CA ASP A 239 -16.45 5.47 9.83
C ASP A 239 -17.99 5.66 9.90
N SER A 240 -18.56 6.48 9.02
CA SER A 240 -20.03 6.65 8.91
C SER A 240 -20.48 6.63 7.43
N ILE A 241 -21.77 6.30 7.23
CA ILE A 241 -22.40 6.28 5.92
C ILE A 241 -22.35 7.67 5.28
N GLU A 242 -22.62 8.72 6.05
CA GLU A 242 -22.64 10.11 5.59
C GLU A 242 -21.26 10.51 5.05
N TYR A 243 -20.19 10.14 5.74
CA TYR A 243 -18.84 10.42 5.30
C TYR A 243 -18.46 9.63 4.05
N ILE A 244 -18.92 8.39 3.92
CA ILE A 244 -18.72 7.58 2.72
C ILE A 244 -19.45 8.24 1.54
N ASP A 245 -20.71 8.65 1.71
CA ASP A 245 -21.48 9.33 0.67
C ASP A 245 -20.79 10.60 0.20
N GLU A 246 -20.41 11.48 1.12
CA GLU A 246 -19.72 12.74 0.82
C GLU A 246 -18.39 12.47 0.09
N PHE A 247 -17.66 11.41 0.46
CA PHE A 247 -16.45 11.00 -0.22
C PHE A 247 -16.73 10.59 -1.68
N PHE A 248 -17.72 9.73 -1.93
CA PHE A 248 -18.06 9.29 -3.28
C PHE A 248 -18.51 10.46 -4.17
N GLU A 249 -19.35 11.35 -3.65
CA GLU A 249 -19.74 12.59 -4.35
C GLU A 249 -18.52 13.44 -4.71
N LYS A 250 -17.57 13.60 -3.81
CA LYS A 250 -16.33 14.31 -4.05
C LYS A 250 -15.50 13.64 -5.14
N MET A 251 -15.35 12.33 -5.12
CA MET A 251 -14.59 11.59 -6.13
C MET A 251 -15.24 11.66 -7.51
N LYS A 252 -16.55 11.62 -7.57
CA LYS A 252 -17.31 11.83 -8.81
C LYS A 252 -17.03 13.22 -9.41
N SER A 253 -17.04 14.26 -8.58
CA SER A 253 -16.72 15.63 -9.01
C SER A 253 -15.28 15.79 -9.50
N CYS A 254 -14.35 14.93 -9.05
CA CYS A 254 -12.96 14.90 -9.49
C CYS A 254 -12.71 14.00 -10.71
N ASN A 255 -13.76 13.41 -11.31
CA ASN A 255 -13.66 12.45 -12.42
C ASN A 255 -12.77 11.23 -12.11
N VAL A 256 -12.76 10.79 -10.84
CA VAL A 256 -12.10 9.55 -10.40
C VAL A 256 -12.97 8.36 -10.77
N LYS A 257 -12.35 7.23 -11.11
CA LYS A 257 -13.04 5.98 -11.48
C LYS A 257 -12.74 4.81 -10.54
N ASN A 258 -11.62 4.87 -9.82
CA ASN A 258 -11.16 3.72 -9.05
C ASN A 258 -10.99 4.12 -7.57
N ILE A 259 -11.67 3.38 -6.71
CA ILE A 259 -11.66 3.56 -5.25
C ILE A 259 -11.07 2.31 -4.60
N VAL A 260 -10.24 2.51 -3.59
CA VAL A 260 -9.67 1.45 -2.76
C VAL A 260 -10.16 1.64 -1.33
N GLY A 261 -10.85 0.65 -0.79
CA GLY A 261 -11.19 0.57 0.63
C GLY A 261 -10.10 -0.14 1.41
N ASP A 262 -9.72 0.40 2.57
CA ASP A 262 -8.74 -0.22 3.45
C ASP A 262 -9.09 0.05 4.92
N LEU A 263 -8.45 -0.68 5.83
CA LEU A 263 -8.59 -0.51 7.28
C LEU A 263 -7.30 0.03 7.87
N GLU A 264 -7.42 0.86 8.88
CA GLU A 264 -6.28 1.41 9.60
C GLU A 264 -5.37 0.30 10.15
N TYR A 265 -4.08 0.40 9.84
CA TYR A 265 -3.08 -0.63 10.15
C TYR A 265 -2.95 -0.91 11.66
N GLN A 266 -2.92 0.12 12.49
CA GLN A 266 -2.80 -0.04 13.95
C GLN A 266 -4.02 -0.76 14.54
N TYR A 267 -5.22 -0.49 13.98
CA TYR A 267 -6.43 -1.19 14.37
C TYR A 267 -6.35 -2.67 13.98
N SER A 268 -5.89 -2.97 12.77
CA SER A 268 -5.79 -4.34 12.27
C SER A 268 -4.76 -5.20 13.02
N ILE A 269 -3.66 -4.59 13.52
CA ILE A 269 -2.66 -5.30 14.34
C ILE A 269 -3.14 -5.52 15.77
N LYS A 270 -3.76 -4.51 16.39
CA LYS A 270 -4.18 -4.58 17.81
C LYS A 270 -5.37 -5.47 18.03
N ASN A 271 -6.18 -5.70 17.01
CA ASN A 271 -7.36 -6.54 17.10
C ASN A 271 -7.07 -7.87 16.38
N PRO A 272 -7.22 -9.03 17.08
CA PRO A 272 -7.09 -10.30 16.40
C PRO A 272 -8.11 -10.38 15.25
N LYS A 273 -7.79 -11.12 14.22
CA LYS A 273 -8.57 -11.26 12.97
C LYS A 273 -10.05 -11.59 13.19
N SER A 274 -10.35 -12.33 14.27
CA SER A 274 -11.73 -12.65 14.72
C SER A 274 -12.48 -11.48 15.35
N ALA A 275 -11.85 -10.31 15.48
CA ALA A 275 -12.39 -9.15 16.22
C ALA A 275 -12.64 -7.92 15.33
N LEU A 276 -12.76 -8.11 14.01
CA LEU A 276 -13.24 -7.03 13.15
C LEU A 276 -14.64 -6.63 13.64
N SER A 277 -14.79 -5.37 14.03
CA SER A 277 -16.07 -4.89 14.51
C SER A 277 -17.14 -5.01 13.43
N PRO A 278 -18.32 -5.61 13.73
CA PRO A 278 -19.37 -5.79 12.74
C PRO A 278 -19.78 -4.52 11.99
N HIS A 279 -19.72 -3.35 12.61
CA HIS A 279 -20.04 -2.09 11.94
C HIS A 279 -19.10 -1.79 10.75
N LEU A 280 -17.83 -2.17 10.84
CA LEU A 280 -16.86 -1.99 9.74
C LEU A 280 -17.20 -2.90 8.54
N VAL A 281 -17.70 -4.11 8.82
CA VAL A 281 -18.16 -5.03 7.76
C VAL A 281 -19.32 -4.40 6.98
N TYR A 282 -20.31 -3.83 7.69
CA TYR A 282 -21.41 -3.10 7.05
C TYR A 282 -20.92 -1.90 6.23
N LEU A 283 -19.93 -1.16 6.73
CA LEU A 283 -19.39 0.01 6.02
C LEU A 283 -18.64 -0.40 4.76
N PHE A 284 -17.85 -1.46 4.78
CA PHE A 284 -17.17 -1.96 3.58
C PHE A 284 -18.17 -2.48 2.53
N GLU A 285 -19.19 -3.22 2.97
CA GLU A 285 -20.25 -3.67 2.07
C GLU A 285 -21.06 -2.49 1.51
N TYR A 286 -21.32 -1.46 2.31
CA TYR A 286 -21.93 -0.23 1.84
C TYR A 286 -21.09 0.48 0.79
N MET A 287 -19.78 0.65 1.02
CA MET A 287 -18.86 1.24 0.05
C MET A 287 -18.87 0.47 -1.28
N LYS A 288 -18.87 -0.85 -1.23
CA LYS A 288 -18.89 -1.73 -2.40
C LYS A 288 -20.18 -1.56 -3.21
N ARG A 289 -21.34 -1.56 -2.54
CA ARG A 289 -22.66 -1.36 -3.19
C ARG A 289 -22.77 0.01 -3.81
N LYS A 290 -22.41 1.05 -3.05
CA LYS A 290 -22.42 2.43 -3.53
C LYS A 290 -21.49 2.64 -4.73
N ALA A 291 -20.30 2.07 -4.69
CA ALA A 291 -19.39 2.09 -5.83
C ALA A 291 -20.02 1.48 -7.09
N ALA A 292 -20.69 0.32 -6.96
CA ALA A 292 -21.36 -0.33 -8.07
C ALA A 292 -22.54 0.50 -8.61
N GLU A 293 -23.35 1.08 -7.73
CA GLU A 293 -24.48 1.95 -8.10
C GLU A 293 -24.04 3.22 -8.85
N GLU A 294 -22.92 3.81 -8.44
CA GLU A 294 -22.42 5.05 -9.01
C GLU A 294 -21.39 4.86 -10.15
N GLY A 295 -21.08 3.60 -10.49
CA GLY A 295 -20.20 3.25 -11.61
C GLY A 295 -18.71 3.44 -11.32
N PHE A 296 -18.28 3.29 -10.07
CA PHE A 296 -16.88 3.20 -9.70
C PHE A 296 -16.39 1.76 -9.72
N ASN A 297 -15.12 1.57 -10.05
CA ASN A 297 -14.39 0.35 -9.76
C ASN A 297 -13.97 0.38 -8.28
N PHE A 298 -14.32 -0.64 -7.51
CA PHE A 298 -14.00 -0.74 -6.09
C PHE A 298 -13.19 -2.00 -5.81
N GLU A 299 -12.13 -1.84 -5.05
CA GLU A 299 -11.33 -2.95 -4.54
C GLU A 299 -11.03 -2.77 -3.04
N LEU A 300 -10.88 -3.88 -2.33
CA LEU A 300 -10.38 -3.89 -0.97
C LEU A 300 -8.88 -4.13 -0.97
N PHE A 301 -8.16 -3.36 -0.15
CA PHE A 301 -6.74 -3.59 0.04
C PHE A 301 -6.49 -4.67 1.11
N ASN A 302 -5.25 -5.16 1.17
CA ASN A 302 -4.88 -6.38 1.90
C ASN A 302 -5.44 -6.48 3.33
N PHE A 303 -5.36 -5.43 4.14
CA PHE A 303 -5.80 -5.50 5.55
C PHE A 303 -7.31 -5.66 5.69
N ALA A 304 -8.07 -4.91 4.90
CA ALA A 304 -9.52 -5.03 4.89
C ALA A 304 -9.95 -6.39 4.33
N LEU A 305 -9.31 -6.87 3.25
CA LEU A 305 -9.64 -8.15 2.63
C LEU A 305 -9.44 -9.31 3.62
N TYR A 306 -8.27 -9.39 4.27
CA TYR A 306 -8.01 -10.43 5.27
C TYR A 306 -8.96 -10.37 6.48
N ALA A 307 -9.25 -9.17 6.95
CA ALA A 307 -10.13 -8.99 8.08
C ALA A 307 -11.58 -9.44 7.79
N LEU A 308 -12.05 -9.19 6.56
CA LEU A 308 -13.40 -9.59 6.13
C LEU A 308 -13.50 -11.09 5.88
N ASP A 309 -12.51 -11.69 5.20
CA ASP A 309 -12.49 -13.13 4.89
C ASP A 309 -12.51 -14.00 6.16
N GLU A 310 -11.91 -13.53 7.25
CA GLU A 310 -11.78 -14.30 8.50
C GLU A 310 -12.85 -13.97 9.56
N CYS A 311 -13.57 -12.85 9.43
CA CYS A 311 -14.52 -12.46 10.47
C CYS A 311 -15.80 -13.34 10.51
N GLY A 312 -16.12 -14.02 9.41
CA GLY A 312 -17.31 -14.90 9.30
C GLY A 312 -18.65 -14.20 9.57
N PHE A 313 -18.66 -12.86 9.61
CA PHE A 313 -19.85 -12.08 9.89
C PHE A 313 -20.67 -11.89 8.62
N LEU A 314 -21.96 -12.24 8.68
CA LEU A 314 -22.90 -12.04 7.58
C LEU A 314 -23.69 -10.76 7.81
N VAL A 315 -23.76 -9.92 6.78
CA VAL A 315 -24.58 -8.70 6.78
C VAL A 315 -26.05 -9.04 6.48
N GLU A 316 -26.94 -8.27 7.05
CA GLU A 316 -28.39 -8.36 6.78
C GLU A 316 -28.71 -7.55 5.53
N ASP A 317 -28.90 -8.21 4.40
CA ASP A 317 -29.05 -7.57 3.07
C ASP A 317 -30.23 -6.59 3.01
N GLU A 318 -31.30 -6.85 3.73
CA GLU A 318 -32.50 -6.02 3.76
C GLU A 318 -32.24 -4.61 4.32
N LEU A 319 -31.24 -4.46 5.19
CA LEU A 319 -30.89 -3.17 5.77
C LEU A 319 -30.33 -2.19 4.72
N PHE A 320 -29.75 -2.68 3.64
CA PHE A 320 -29.20 -1.82 2.59
C PHE A 320 -30.27 -1.16 1.71
N ALA A 321 -31.54 -1.60 1.82
CA ALA A 321 -32.67 -0.96 1.14
C ALA A 321 -33.12 0.35 1.83
N ASP A 322 -32.80 0.54 3.13
CA ASP A 322 -33.14 1.74 3.91
C ASP A 322 -31.91 2.28 4.63
N LYS A 323 -31.41 3.40 4.13
CA LYS A 323 -30.20 4.05 4.64
C LYS A 323 -30.32 4.45 6.13
N ASN A 324 -31.50 4.85 6.60
CA ASN A 324 -31.71 5.24 7.99
C ASN A 324 -31.59 4.01 8.91
N LEU A 325 -32.25 2.91 8.55
CA LEU A 325 -32.15 1.65 9.28
C LEU A 325 -30.71 1.14 9.30
N LEU A 326 -30.01 1.23 8.19
CA LEU A 326 -28.60 0.84 8.12
C LEU A 326 -27.72 1.71 9.02
N SER A 327 -27.92 3.03 9.00
CA SER A 327 -27.19 3.96 9.90
C SER A 327 -27.47 3.67 11.37
N GLU A 328 -28.73 3.42 11.75
CA GLU A 328 -29.11 3.03 13.11
C GLU A 328 -28.43 1.73 13.53
N LYS A 329 -28.41 0.71 12.66
CA LYS A 329 -27.73 -0.57 12.93
C LYS A 329 -26.24 -0.36 13.14
N ILE A 330 -25.56 0.38 12.26
CA ILE A 330 -24.13 0.68 12.36
C ILE A 330 -23.81 1.41 13.68
N ASN A 331 -24.59 2.42 14.04
CA ASN A 331 -24.40 3.16 15.29
C ASN A 331 -24.63 2.30 16.53
N SER A 332 -25.65 1.44 16.52
CA SER A 332 -25.88 0.46 17.61
C SER A 332 -24.70 -0.49 17.78
N LEU A 333 -24.12 -0.99 16.68
CA LEU A 333 -22.96 -1.87 16.72
C LEU A 333 -21.68 -1.16 17.21
N LYS A 334 -21.52 0.13 16.89
CA LYS A 334 -20.42 0.95 17.43
C LYS A 334 -20.50 1.09 18.94
N GLU A 335 -21.67 1.39 19.47
CA GLU A 335 -21.88 1.52 20.93
C GLU A 335 -21.58 0.20 21.66
N GLN A 336 -22.07 -0.93 21.15
CA GLN A 336 -21.78 -2.25 21.71
C GLN A 336 -20.28 -2.58 21.74
N ASN A 337 -19.50 -2.06 20.77
CA ASN A 337 -18.06 -2.26 20.71
C ASN A 337 -17.27 -1.34 21.66
N LYS A 338 -17.77 -0.14 21.93
CA LYS A 338 -17.11 0.75 22.91
C LYS A 338 -16.97 0.07 24.27
N ASP A 339 -17.99 -0.65 24.71
CA ASP A 339 -17.99 -1.36 25.98
C ASP A 339 -16.99 -2.51 26.01
N LYS A 340 -16.84 -3.24 24.90
CA LYS A 340 -15.83 -4.32 24.77
C LYS A 340 -14.39 -3.78 24.75
N ASN A 341 -14.14 -2.68 24.06
CA ASN A 341 -12.82 -2.05 24.00
C ASN A 341 -12.39 -1.43 25.34
N VAL A 342 -13.33 -0.88 26.11
CA VAL A 342 -13.07 -0.38 27.47
C VAL A 342 -12.78 -1.53 28.44
N ALA A 343 -13.44 -2.67 28.28
CA ALA A 343 -13.17 -3.86 29.08
C ALA A 343 -11.78 -4.44 28.79
N TYR A 344 -11.37 -4.47 27.52
CA TYR A 344 -10.04 -4.94 27.10
C TYR A 344 -8.91 -4.00 27.53
N ALA A 345 -9.10 -2.68 27.41
CA ALA A 345 -8.12 -1.69 27.87
C ALA A 345 -7.92 -1.67 29.41
N LYS A 346 -8.88 -2.18 30.16
CA LYS A 346 -8.77 -2.35 31.62
C LYS A 346 -8.13 -3.67 32.04
N SER A 347 -7.97 -4.61 31.09
CA SER A 347 -7.35 -5.93 31.32
C SER A 347 -5.88 -6.00 30.90
N LEU A 348 -5.34 -4.93 30.29
CA LEU A 348 -3.93 -4.70 29.99
C LEU A 348 -3.32 -3.73 31.00
#